data_1dd50bfe32385c68d88f3cf7fa102ca0
#
_entry.id   1dd50bfe32385c68d88f3cf7fa102ca0
#
_cell.length_a   1.000
_cell.length_b   1.000
_cell.length_c   1.000
_cell.angle_alpha   90.00
_cell.angle_beta   90.00
_cell.angle_gamma   90.00
#
_symmetry.space_group_name_H-M   'P 1'
#
loop_
_entity.id
_entity.type
_entity.pdbx_description
1 polymer ?
#
loop_
_entity_poly.entity_id
_entity_poly.type
_entity_poly.pdbx_seq_one_letter_code
_entity_poly.pdbx_strand_id
1 'polypeptide(L)'
;MTENVSAAQPAKAPAAKFGGKGLTIAIAVAAIVTVAGLALWVFQLTGGMVNTNMRNLDSWGLYITMFMFLVGLSAGGLIISSAPRVFGVEGFGGISKIAVWTSICCTVLAIGFVVVDLGQPLRLWELFAYSNLGSPLMWDIIVLGTYLILSIVYLWAMLRFEGGKGSATGLRVVSAIALVCAVLVHSVTAWIFGLQQGREMWHTALLGPWFVSSALVCGVALVLVVVIALRRAGYLQLDQKHVVKMLKLLGVFVLVDLYFFGCDLLTEAFPAGSGADIVAMLTTGALAPFFWIEVLGCAATAMIAFTPKLRTNPLIVLAAVLAIVGIFCKRVQLLVGGFQIPNLDMPAVVSGPGLADAGAALQSAGGAMVYFPSPLEFGVMAGVVGLGALLLLLGLKFLPLKPTEQSH
;
A
#
# COMPACT_ATOMS: atom_id res chain seq x y z
N MET A 1 -55.49 3.39 -28.48
CA MET A 1 -54.35 2.67 -29.09
C MET A 1 -53.11 3.16 -28.37
N THR A 2 -52.69 2.45 -27.35
CA THR A 2 -51.47 2.72 -26.55
C THR A 2 -50.47 1.63 -26.94
N GLU A 3 -49.47 1.99 -27.75
CA GLU A 3 -48.35 1.12 -28.08
C GLU A 3 -47.45 0.89 -26.87
N ASN A 4 -47.40 -0.36 -26.43
CA ASN A 4 -46.43 -0.87 -25.48
C ASN A 4 -45.08 -0.98 -26.18
N VAL A 5 -44.19 -0.03 -26.00
CA VAL A 5 -42.78 -0.13 -26.37
C VAL A 5 -42.10 -1.01 -25.29
N SER A 6 -41.99 -2.29 -25.55
CA SER A 6 -41.18 -3.23 -24.78
C SER A 6 -39.71 -2.83 -24.87
N ALA A 7 -39.14 -2.24 -23.81
CA ALA A 7 -37.72 -1.97 -23.72
C ALA A 7 -36.96 -3.30 -23.72
N ALA A 8 -36.28 -3.59 -24.81
CA ALA A 8 -35.39 -4.74 -24.93
C ALA A 8 -34.30 -4.67 -23.84
N GLN A 9 -34.31 -5.63 -22.92
CA GLN A 9 -33.20 -5.80 -21.97
C GLN A 9 -31.90 -6.08 -22.75
N PRO A 10 -30.81 -5.36 -22.45
CA PRO A 10 -29.53 -5.66 -23.09
C PRO A 10 -29.11 -7.09 -22.80
N ALA A 11 -28.80 -7.84 -23.86
CA ALA A 11 -28.37 -9.22 -23.80
C ALA A 11 -27.23 -9.40 -22.77
N LYS A 12 -27.45 -10.24 -21.78
CA LYS A 12 -26.48 -10.63 -20.77
C LYS A 12 -25.29 -11.31 -21.46
N ALA A 13 -24.15 -10.61 -21.57
CA ALA A 13 -22.92 -11.23 -22.06
C ALA A 13 -22.64 -12.51 -21.29
N PRO A 14 -22.19 -13.60 -21.96
CA PRO A 14 -21.95 -14.88 -21.28
C PRO A 14 -20.90 -14.67 -20.18
N ALA A 15 -21.27 -14.97 -18.93
CA ALA A 15 -20.39 -14.89 -17.79
C ALA A 15 -19.17 -15.81 -18.04
N ALA A 16 -17.99 -15.25 -18.22
CA ALA A 16 -16.76 -16.01 -18.30
C ALA A 16 -16.66 -16.85 -17.01
N LYS A 17 -16.54 -18.19 -17.16
CA LYS A 17 -16.41 -19.07 -16.00
C LYS A 17 -15.05 -18.83 -15.35
N PHE A 18 -15.02 -18.17 -14.18
CA PHE A 18 -13.83 -18.10 -13.34
C PHE A 18 -13.39 -19.52 -12.99
N GLY A 19 -12.15 -19.90 -13.32
CA GLY A 19 -11.63 -21.25 -13.08
C GLY A 19 -11.19 -22.01 -14.32
N GLY A 20 -11.18 -21.40 -15.51
CA GLY A 20 -10.69 -21.98 -16.75
C GLY A 20 -9.15 -21.94 -16.88
N LYS A 21 -8.65 -22.33 -18.09
CA LYS A 21 -7.21 -22.26 -18.44
C LYS A 21 -6.54 -20.94 -18.08
N GLY A 22 -7.27 -19.82 -18.15
CA GLY A 22 -6.74 -18.49 -17.82
C GLY A 22 -6.30 -18.35 -16.36
N LEU A 23 -7.07 -18.86 -15.40
CA LEU A 23 -6.68 -18.84 -13.98
C LEU A 23 -5.44 -19.71 -13.73
N THR A 24 -5.38 -20.90 -14.35
CA THR A 24 -4.23 -21.81 -14.23
C THR A 24 -2.96 -21.15 -14.79
N ILE A 25 -3.06 -20.46 -15.93
CA ILE A 25 -1.94 -19.72 -16.52
C ILE A 25 -1.50 -18.59 -15.60
N ALA A 26 -2.46 -17.81 -15.06
CA ALA A 26 -2.13 -16.70 -14.14
C ALA A 26 -1.42 -17.20 -12.87
N ILE A 27 -1.88 -18.32 -12.28
CA ILE A 27 -1.21 -18.96 -11.14
C ILE A 27 0.19 -19.43 -11.52
N ALA A 28 0.37 -20.07 -12.69
CA ALA A 28 1.66 -20.54 -13.15
C ALA A 28 2.65 -19.39 -13.37
N VAL A 29 2.21 -18.30 -14.00
CA VAL A 29 3.04 -17.09 -14.21
C VAL A 29 3.42 -16.48 -12.87
N ALA A 30 2.47 -16.29 -11.94
CA ALA A 30 2.75 -15.76 -10.62
C ALA A 30 3.75 -16.65 -9.84
N ALA A 31 3.61 -17.97 -9.93
CA ALA A 31 4.56 -18.91 -9.30
C ALA A 31 5.97 -18.81 -9.91
N ILE A 32 6.08 -18.73 -11.24
CA ILE A 32 7.38 -18.57 -11.92
C ILE A 32 8.07 -17.29 -11.50
N VAL A 33 7.33 -16.17 -11.48
CA VAL A 33 7.89 -14.86 -11.04
C VAL A 33 8.32 -14.92 -9.57
N THR A 34 7.55 -15.57 -8.71
CA THR A 34 7.91 -15.77 -7.30
C THR A 34 9.19 -16.57 -7.14
N VAL A 35 9.32 -17.70 -7.85
CA VAL A 35 10.50 -18.55 -7.79
C VAL A 35 11.74 -17.81 -8.33
N ALA A 36 11.61 -17.09 -9.43
CA ALA A 36 12.69 -16.27 -9.98
C ALA A 36 13.16 -15.20 -8.97
N GLY A 37 12.22 -14.48 -8.35
CA GLY A 37 12.55 -13.49 -7.32
C GLY A 37 13.17 -14.10 -6.06
N LEU A 38 12.71 -15.29 -5.64
CA LEU A 38 13.32 -16.02 -4.54
C LEU A 38 14.78 -16.42 -4.87
N ALA A 39 15.06 -16.86 -6.09
CA ALA A 39 16.43 -17.17 -6.54
C ALA A 39 17.32 -15.91 -6.49
N LEU A 40 16.82 -14.77 -6.95
CA LEU A 40 17.53 -13.49 -6.84
C LEU A 40 17.77 -13.06 -5.39
N TRP A 41 16.80 -13.28 -4.50
CA TRP A 41 16.97 -13.02 -3.08
C TRP A 41 18.03 -13.93 -2.43
N VAL A 42 18.05 -15.21 -2.76
CA VAL A 42 19.10 -16.14 -2.32
C VAL A 42 20.48 -15.68 -2.82
N PHE A 43 20.58 -15.21 -4.06
CA PHE A 43 21.80 -14.59 -4.59
C PHE A 43 22.21 -13.35 -3.76
N GLN A 44 21.26 -12.47 -3.43
CA GLN A 44 21.50 -11.32 -2.55
C GLN A 44 22.00 -11.75 -1.16
N LEU A 45 21.40 -12.77 -0.54
CA LEU A 45 21.80 -13.28 0.78
C LEU A 45 23.23 -13.85 0.77
N THR A 46 23.61 -14.56 -0.27
CA THR A 46 24.95 -15.18 -0.37
C THR A 46 26.04 -14.15 -0.67
N GLY A 47 25.72 -13.13 -1.48
CA GLY A 47 26.67 -12.07 -1.85
C GLY A 47 26.65 -10.86 -0.90
N GLY A 48 25.64 -10.78 0.00
CA GLY A 48 25.45 -9.65 0.93
C GLY A 48 24.73 -8.44 0.31
N MET A 49 24.35 -7.50 1.16
CA MET A 49 23.64 -6.27 0.78
C MET A 49 24.45 -5.34 -0.12
N VAL A 50 25.76 -5.58 -0.25
CA VAL A 50 26.65 -4.85 -1.19
C VAL A 50 26.22 -5.00 -2.66
N ASN A 51 25.46 -6.07 -2.98
CA ASN A 51 24.89 -6.28 -4.32
C ASN A 51 23.68 -5.39 -4.62
N THR A 52 23.16 -4.70 -3.62
CA THR A 52 22.12 -3.66 -3.78
C THR A 52 22.78 -2.29 -3.96
N ASN A 53 21.97 -1.28 -4.31
CA ASN A 53 22.45 0.10 -4.33
C ASN A 53 22.28 0.82 -2.98
N MET A 54 21.80 0.13 -1.94
CA MET A 54 21.77 0.68 -0.59
C MET A 54 23.19 0.82 -0.04
N ARG A 55 23.43 1.92 0.67
CA ARG A 55 24.74 2.31 1.25
C ARG A 55 24.53 2.80 2.68
N ASN A 56 25.62 3.13 3.37
CA ASN A 56 25.55 3.65 4.74
C ASN A 56 24.77 4.98 4.86
N LEU A 57 24.74 5.79 3.79
CA LEU A 57 23.96 7.04 3.74
C LEU A 57 22.48 6.76 3.49
N ASP A 58 22.18 5.77 2.64
CA ASP A 58 20.85 5.34 2.25
C ASP A 58 20.65 3.89 2.71
N SER A 59 20.48 3.73 4.02
CA SER A 59 20.38 2.40 4.65
C SER A 59 19.07 1.69 4.31
N TRP A 60 18.06 2.40 3.85
CA TRP A 60 16.76 1.89 3.42
C TRP A 60 16.45 2.38 2.01
N GLY A 61 16.03 1.46 1.15
CA GLY A 61 15.73 1.72 -0.25
C GLY A 61 14.37 1.20 -0.68
N LEU A 62 14.34 0.57 -1.86
CA LEU A 62 13.12 0.06 -2.49
C LEU A 62 12.35 -0.91 -1.58
N TYR A 63 13.01 -1.75 -0.81
CA TYR A 63 12.34 -2.76 0.02
C TYR A 63 11.51 -2.11 1.14
N ILE A 64 12.06 -1.13 1.84
CA ILE A 64 11.31 -0.40 2.89
C ILE A 64 10.26 0.54 2.29
N THR A 65 10.51 1.11 1.10
CA THR A 65 9.46 1.83 0.35
C THR A 65 8.27 0.93 0.04
N MET A 66 8.53 -0.29 -0.44
CA MET A 66 7.48 -1.29 -0.73
C MET A 66 6.79 -1.78 0.53
N PHE A 67 7.52 -1.96 1.64
CA PHE A 67 6.95 -2.27 2.94
C PHE A 67 5.90 -1.22 3.35
N MET A 68 6.28 0.05 3.42
CA MET A 68 5.36 1.15 3.77
C MET A 68 4.15 1.23 2.84
N PHE A 69 4.38 1.02 1.54
CA PHE A 69 3.34 1.03 0.54
C PHE A 69 2.34 -0.11 0.72
N LEU A 70 2.82 -1.34 0.96
CA LEU A 70 1.99 -2.53 1.15
C LEU A 70 1.23 -2.52 2.48
N VAL A 71 1.84 -1.99 3.55
CA VAL A 71 1.11 -1.69 4.79
C VAL A 71 -0.06 -0.78 4.45
N GLY A 72 0.16 0.32 3.70
CA GLY A 72 -0.91 1.22 3.24
C GLY A 72 -2.00 0.51 2.43
N LEU A 73 -1.63 -0.32 1.45
CA LEU A 73 -2.57 -1.09 0.64
C LEU A 73 -3.43 -2.04 1.48
N SER A 74 -2.89 -2.59 2.57
CA SER A 74 -3.61 -3.54 3.44
C SER A 74 -4.79 -2.90 4.18
N ALA A 75 -4.71 -1.62 4.52
CA ALA A 75 -5.75 -0.93 5.30
C ALA A 75 -7.13 -0.95 4.66
N GLY A 76 -7.18 -0.72 3.35
CA GLY A 76 -8.46 -0.63 2.63
C GLY A 76 -9.30 -1.89 2.74
N GLY A 77 -8.67 -3.05 2.81
CA GLY A 77 -9.38 -4.32 2.96
C GLY A 77 -10.16 -4.41 4.26
N LEU A 78 -9.54 -4.09 5.38
CA LEU A 78 -10.21 -4.10 6.68
C LEU A 78 -11.25 -2.98 6.82
N ILE A 79 -10.94 -1.79 6.33
CA ILE A 79 -11.84 -0.64 6.42
C ILE A 79 -13.13 -0.89 5.62
N ILE A 80 -13.02 -1.32 4.35
CA ILE A 80 -14.17 -1.64 3.51
C ILE A 80 -14.98 -2.80 4.10
N SER A 81 -14.31 -3.83 4.62
CA SER A 81 -15.00 -4.98 5.20
C SER A 81 -15.68 -4.68 6.53
N SER A 82 -15.11 -3.76 7.32
CA SER A 82 -15.66 -3.35 8.61
C SER A 82 -16.80 -2.34 8.48
N ALA A 83 -16.83 -1.54 7.42
CA ALA A 83 -17.79 -0.47 7.22
C ALA A 83 -19.27 -0.92 7.33
N PRO A 84 -19.72 -2.05 6.77
CA PRO A 84 -21.10 -2.51 6.92
C PRO A 84 -21.45 -2.84 8.37
N ARG A 85 -20.52 -3.42 9.11
CA ARG A 85 -20.76 -3.96 10.46
C ARG A 85 -20.62 -2.92 11.57
N VAL A 86 -19.70 -1.98 11.40
CA VAL A 86 -19.39 -0.94 12.39
C VAL A 86 -20.23 0.32 12.14
N PHE A 87 -20.33 0.73 10.88
CA PHE A 87 -21.01 2.00 10.51
C PHE A 87 -22.35 1.79 9.79
N GLY A 88 -22.80 0.56 9.58
CA GLY A 88 -24.06 0.30 8.88
C GLY A 88 -24.05 0.69 7.40
N VAL A 89 -22.88 0.75 6.76
CA VAL A 89 -22.73 1.16 5.35
C VAL A 89 -23.17 0.03 4.44
N GLU A 90 -24.36 0.11 3.86
CA GLU A 90 -24.89 -0.90 2.96
C GLU A 90 -24.07 -1.08 1.67
N GLY A 91 -24.06 -2.30 1.14
CA GLY A 91 -23.53 -2.64 -0.19
C GLY A 91 -22.08 -3.12 -0.23
N PHE A 92 -21.37 -3.18 0.88
CA PHE A 92 -20.00 -3.71 0.94
C PHE A 92 -19.92 -5.12 1.54
N GLY A 93 -21.02 -5.67 2.06
CA GLY A 93 -21.05 -7.01 2.63
C GLY A 93 -20.53 -8.08 1.68
N GLY A 94 -20.99 -8.07 0.42
CA GLY A 94 -20.62 -9.05 -0.58
C GLY A 94 -19.15 -9.04 -1.03
N ILE A 95 -18.40 -7.96 -0.72
CA ILE A 95 -16.98 -7.86 -1.06
C ILE A 95 -16.06 -7.98 0.18
N SER A 96 -16.64 -8.03 1.38
CA SER A 96 -15.89 -7.98 2.65
C SER A 96 -14.83 -9.08 2.75
N LYS A 97 -15.14 -10.32 2.41
CA LYS A 97 -14.20 -11.46 2.48
C LYS A 97 -13.01 -11.28 1.52
N ILE A 98 -13.30 -10.84 0.29
CA ILE A 98 -12.27 -10.57 -0.72
C ILE A 98 -11.36 -9.42 -0.25
N ALA A 99 -11.97 -8.38 0.31
CA ALA A 99 -11.24 -7.22 0.82
C ALA A 99 -10.29 -7.61 1.97
N VAL A 100 -10.76 -8.42 2.95
CA VAL A 100 -9.91 -8.92 4.04
C VAL A 100 -8.82 -9.86 3.53
N TRP A 101 -9.13 -10.74 2.57
CA TRP A 101 -8.11 -11.60 1.98
C TRP A 101 -7.03 -10.80 1.26
N THR A 102 -7.40 -9.77 0.51
CA THR A 102 -6.46 -8.84 -0.12
C THR A 102 -5.58 -8.15 0.92
N SER A 103 -6.17 -7.71 2.06
CA SER A 103 -5.43 -7.14 3.18
C SER A 103 -4.40 -8.11 3.75
N ILE A 104 -4.79 -9.37 4.00
CA ILE A 104 -3.88 -10.42 4.49
C ILE A 104 -2.71 -10.61 3.52
N CYS A 105 -2.98 -10.70 2.21
CA CYS A 105 -1.93 -10.82 1.20
C CYS A 105 -0.96 -9.64 1.27
N CYS A 106 -1.46 -8.40 1.29
CA CYS A 106 -0.62 -7.20 1.36
C CYS A 106 0.23 -7.17 2.64
N THR A 107 -0.33 -7.57 3.79
CA THR A 107 0.40 -7.60 5.07
C THR A 107 1.51 -8.65 5.06
N VAL A 108 1.24 -9.84 4.52
CA VAL A 108 2.26 -10.89 4.36
C VAL A 108 3.41 -10.40 3.48
N LEU A 109 3.11 -9.69 2.38
CA LEU A 109 4.14 -9.12 1.51
C LEU A 109 4.92 -8.00 2.20
N ALA A 110 4.25 -7.16 2.98
CA ALA A 110 4.91 -6.09 3.74
C ALA A 110 5.95 -6.71 4.70
N ILE A 111 5.58 -7.74 5.47
CA ILE A 111 6.50 -8.49 6.33
C ILE A 111 7.62 -9.11 5.48
N GLY A 112 7.29 -9.68 4.32
CA GLY A 112 8.25 -10.26 3.39
C GLY A 112 9.32 -9.25 2.95
N PHE A 113 8.95 -8.02 2.66
CA PHE A 113 9.91 -6.97 2.29
C PHE A 113 10.83 -6.57 3.44
N VAL A 114 10.34 -6.54 4.69
CA VAL A 114 11.20 -6.35 5.86
C VAL A 114 12.21 -7.49 5.98
N VAL A 115 11.78 -8.75 5.80
CA VAL A 115 12.68 -9.92 5.84
C VAL A 115 13.73 -9.85 4.75
N VAL A 116 13.38 -9.40 3.54
CA VAL A 116 14.31 -9.23 2.42
C VAL A 116 15.35 -8.14 2.70
N ASP A 117 14.95 -7.07 3.40
CA ASP A 117 15.82 -5.93 3.75
C ASP A 117 16.84 -6.27 4.85
N LEU A 118 16.56 -7.23 5.71
CA LEU A 118 17.37 -7.52 6.90
C LEU A 118 18.82 -7.97 6.61
N GLY A 119 19.15 -8.43 5.41
CA GLY A 119 20.47 -8.94 5.06
C GLY A 119 20.88 -10.23 5.81
N GLN A 120 20.44 -10.41 7.07
CA GLN A 120 20.69 -11.59 7.91
C GLN A 120 19.37 -12.12 8.52
N PRO A 121 18.43 -12.63 7.71
CA PRO A 121 17.09 -13.01 8.19
C PRO A 121 17.10 -14.14 9.24
N LEU A 122 18.13 -14.98 9.29
CA LEU A 122 18.27 -16.01 10.29
C LEU A 122 18.45 -15.46 11.71
N ARG A 123 18.81 -14.18 11.85
CA ARG A 123 18.94 -13.48 13.14
C ARG A 123 17.65 -12.77 13.55
N LEU A 124 16.56 -12.90 12.81
CA LEU A 124 15.28 -12.24 13.12
C LEU A 124 14.75 -12.54 14.53
N TRP A 125 15.03 -13.72 15.07
CA TRP A 125 14.65 -14.10 16.43
C TRP A 125 15.28 -13.20 17.50
N GLU A 126 16.44 -12.57 17.23
CA GLU A 126 17.11 -11.66 18.16
C GLU A 126 16.27 -10.41 18.44
N LEU A 127 15.44 -9.98 17.50
CA LEU A 127 14.49 -8.87 17.69
C LEU A 127 13.50 -9.15 18.84
N PHE A 128 13.15 -10.40 19.06
CA PHE A 128 12.26 -10.80 20.14
C PHE A 128 13.02 -11.11 21.44
N ALA A 129 14.21 -11.72 21.35
CA ALA A 129 15.02 -12.08 22.49
C ALA A 129 15.66 -10.86 23.17
N TYR A 130 16.06 -9.85 22.39
CA TYR A 130 16.74 -8.64 22.85
C TYR A 130 15.95 -7.37 22.50
N SER A 131 14.62 -7.47 22.57
CA SER A 131 13.72 -6.40 22.15
C SER A 131 13.89 -5.12 22.98
N ASN A 132 13.99 -3.99 22.32
CA ASN A 132 13.89 -2.67 22.93
C ASN A 132 12.45 -2.15 22.80
N LEU A 133 11.64 -2.30 23.84
CA LEU A 133 10.24 -1.85 23.84
C LEU A 133 10.09 -0.31 23.79
N GLY A 134 11.16 0.45 23.95
CA GLY A 134 11.16 1.90 23.71
C GLY A 134 11.30 2.29 22.23
N SER A 135 11.56 1.33 21.33
CA SER A 135 11.79 1.60 19.91
C SER A 135 10.49 1.57 19.11
N PRO A 136 10.18 2.59 18.27
CA PRO A 136 9.06 2.58 17.34
C PRO A 136 9.08 1.41 16.36
N LEU A 137 10.26 0.92 15.96
CA LEU A 137 10.40 -0.28 15.13
C LEU A 137 9.83 -1.52 15.84
N MET A 138 10.08 -1.66 17.15
CA MET A 138 9.52 -2.78 17.89
C MET A 138 8.01 -2.68 18.05
N TRP A 139 7.48 -1.47 18.24
CA TRP A 139 6.03 -1.25 18.25
C TRP A 139 5.40 -1.66 16.93
N ASP A 140 6.03 -1.31 15.80
CA ASP A 140 5.54 -1.66 14.46
C ASP A 140 5.49 -3.17 14.24
N ILE A 141 6.53 -3.91 14.63
CA ILE A 141 6.58 -5.39 14.57
C ILE A 141 5.42 -6.00 15.34
N ILE A 142 5.18 -5.53 16.58
CA ILE A 142 4.10 -6.04 17.45
C ILE A 142 2.73 -5.73 16.83
N VAL A 143 2.52 -4.49 16.40
CA VAL A 143 1.22 -4.05 15.87
C VAL A 143 0.95 -4.68 14.51
N LEU A 144 1.94 -4.78 13.63
CA LEU A 144 1.80 -5.42 12.31
C LEU A 144 1.51 -6.92 12.44
N GLY A 145 2.22 -7.61 13.36
CA GLY A 145 1.95 -9.02 13.67
C GLY A 145 0.53 -9.22 14.22
N THR A 146 0.11 -8.37 15.17
CA THR A 146 -1.26 -8.36 15.71
C THR A 146 -2.29 -8.10 14.61
N TYR A 147 -2.03 -7.15 13.72
CA TYR A 147 -2.89 -6.83 12.58
C TYR A 147 -3.08 -8.02 11.65
N LEU A 148 -2.01 -8.75 11.33
CA LEU A 148 -2.09 -9.97 10.51
C LEU A 148 -2.95 -11.04 11.18
N ILE A 149 -2.70 -11.32 12.47
CA ILE A 149 -3.47 -12.30 13.24
C ILE A 149 -4.95 -11.91 13.29
N LEU A 150 -5.25 -10.65 13.62
CA LEU A 150 -6.63 -10.14 13.64
C LEU A 150 -7.31 -10.22 12.28
N SER A 151 -6.60 -9.97 11.19
CA SER A 151 -7.14 -10.09 9.84
C SER A 151 -7.54 -11.54 9.51
N ILE A 152 -6.71 -12.51 9.92
CA ILE A 152 -6.99 -13.94 9.76
C ILE A 152 -8.18 -14.36 10.63
N VAL A 153 -8.20 -13.94 11.90
CA VAL A 153 -9.31 -14.21 12.83
C VAL A 153 -10.61 -13.60 12.32
N TYR A 154 -10.55 -12.39 11.76
CA TYR A 154 -11.71 -11.72 11.20
C TYR A 154 -12.25 -12.44 9.97
N LEU A 155 -11.39 -12.89 9.05
CA LEU A 155 -11.82 -13.71 7.92
C LEU A 155 -12.45 -15.02 8.39
N TRP A 156 -11.82 -15.70 9.34
CA TRP A 156 -12.35 -16.93 9.93
C TRP A 156 -13.71 -16.70 10.62
N ALA A 157 -13.87 -15.61 11.37
CA ALA A 157 -15.14 -15.26 12.01
C ALA A 157 -16.25 -15.01 10.99
N MET A 158 -15.94 -14.34 9.85
CA MET A 158 -16.89 -14.16 8.75
C MET A 158 -17.33 -15.49 8.14
N LEU A 159 -16.38 -16.39 7.87
CA LEU A 159 -16.68 -17.71 7.31
C LEU A 159 -17.52 -18.57 8.27
N ARG A 160 -17.25 -18.51 9.58
CA ARG A 160 -18.06 -19.19 10.60
C ARG A 160 -19.47 -18.62 10.71
N PHE A 161 -19.60 -17.30 10.65
CA PHE A 161 -20.90 -16.63 10.72
C PHE A 161 -21.78 -17.04 9.52
N GLU A 162 -21.25 -17.01 8.31
CA GLU A 162 -21.97 -17.45 7.11
C GLU A 162 -22.30 -18.95 7.14
N GLY A 163 -21.49 -19.77 7.80
CA GLY A 163 -21.77 -21.19 8.03
C GLY A 163 -22.78 -21.46 9.17
N GLY A 164 -23.44 -20.45 9.70
CA GLY A 164 -24.44 -20.56 10.77
C GLY A 164 -23.88 -20.92 12.15
N LYS A 165 -22.56 -20.91 12.33
CA LYS A 165 -21.87 -21.29 13.58
C LYS A 165 -21.28 -20.09 14.35
N GLY A 166 -21.52 -18.87 13.87
CA GLY A 166 -20.96 -17.63 14.44
C GLY A 166 -22.02 -16.72 15.07
N SER A 167 -21.59 -15.85 16.00
CA SER A 167 -22.42 -14.81 16.58
C SER A 167 -22.26 -13.49 15.79
N ALA A 168 -23.37 -12.84 15.47
CA ALA A 168 -23.37 -11.50 14.83
C ALA A 168 -22.69 -10.46 15.71
N THR A 169 -22.92 -10.52 17.04
CA THR A 169 -22.27 -9.63 18.00
C THR A 169 -20.77 -9.87 18.04
N GLY A 170 -20.32 -11.15 18.08
CA GLY A 170 -18.91 -11.51 18.07
C GLY A 170 -18.22 -11.01 16.79
N LEU A 171 -18.85 -11.17 15.63
CA LEU A 171 -18.34 -10.70 14.36
C LEU A 171 -18.22 -9.16 14.34
N ARG A 172 -19.21 -8.43 14.89
CA ARG A 172 -19.15 -6.97 15.00
C ARG A 172 -18.00 -6.51 15.92
N VAL A 173 -17.79 -7.17 17.06
CA VAL A 173 -16.69 -6.86 17.97
C VAL A 173 -15.34 -7.07 17.31
N VAL A 174 -15.11 -8.23 16.68
CA VAL A 174 -13.86 -8.51 15.96
C VAL A 174 -13.63 -7.49 14.85
N SER A 175 -14.68 -7.12 14.11
CA SER A 175 -14.64 -6.10 13.06
C SER A 175 -14.21 -4.72 13.59
N ALA A 176 -14.74 -4.31 14.75
CA ALA A 176 -14.40 -3.04 15.38
C ALA A 176 -12.95 -3.03 15.87
N ILE A 177 -12.49 -4.12 16.53
CA ILE A 177 -11.10 -4.26 16.97
C ILE A 177 -10.14 -4.24 15.76
N ALA A 178 -10.48 -4.94 14.69
CA ALA A 178 -9.68 -4.97 13.47
C ALA A 178 -9.56 -3.57 12.83
N LEU A 179 -10.64 -2.78 12.85
CA LEU A 179 -10.63 -1.39 12.35
C LEU A 179 -9.70 -0.50 13.19
N VAL A 180 -9.76 -0.59 14.52
CA VAL A 180 -8.86 0.18 15.41
C VAL A 180 -7.41 -0.23 15.17
N CYS A 181 -7.15 -1.54 15.05
CA CYS A 181 -5.82 -2.05 14.76
C CYS A 181 -5.31 -1.58 13.39
N ALA A 182 -6.19 -1.46 12.38
CA ALA A 182 -5.83 -0.91 11.07
C ALA A 182 -5.37 0.55 11.16
N VAL A 183 -6.02 1.38 11.96
CA VAL A 183 -5.55 2.77 12.19
C VAL A 183 -4.24 2.77 12.96
N LEU A 184 -4.12 1.92 13.98
CA LEU A 184 -2.93 1.86 14.83
C LEU A 184 -1.68 1.42 14.05
N VAL A 185 -1.76 0.42 13.18
CA VAL A 185 -0.60 -0.04 12.39
C VAL A 185 -0.05 1.08 11.52
N HIS A 186 -0.92 1.89 10.89
CA HIS A 186 -0.48 3.01 10.06
C HIS A 186 0.14 4.14 10.88
N SER A 187 -0.42 4.41 12.06
CA SER A 187 0.11 5.43 12.97
C SER A 187 1.50 5.02 13.49
N VAL A 188 1.68 3.76 13.88
CA VAL A 188 2.96 3.26 14.40
C VAL A 188 4.02 3.21 13.29
N THR A 189 3.68 2.74 12.09
CA THR A 189 4.59 2.76 10.94
C THR A 189 5.03 4.21 10.62
N ALA A 190 4.11 5.19 10.71
CA ALA A 190 4.45 6.60 10.54
C ALA A 190 5.41 7.10 11.64
N TRP A 191 5.26 6.64 12.87
CA TRP A 191 6.11 7.04 14.00
C TRP A 191 7.54 6.50 13.90
N ILE A 192 7.81 5.46 13.11
CA ILE A 192 9.19 5.04 12.79
C ILE A 192 9.98 6.24 12.20
N PHE A 193 9.30 7.05 11.39
CA PHE A 193 9.87 8.22 10.73
C PHE A 193 9.60 9.51 11.53
N GLY A 194 8.36 9.78 11.88
CA GLY A 194 7.92 11.04 12.49
C GLY A 194 8.55 11.36 13.85
N LEU A 195 9.06 10.35 14.57
CA LEU A 195 9.78 10.57 15.84
C LEU A 195 11.29 10.76 15.66
N GLN A 196 11.81 10.71 14.41
CA GLN A 196 13.22 10.87 14.11
C GLN A 196 13.60 12.36 14.04
N GLN A 197 14.06 12.93 15.16
CA GLN A 197 14.47 14.33 15.21
C GLN A 197 15.70 14.65 14.34
N GLY A 198 16.52 13.65 14.03
CA GLY A 198 17.72 13.83 13.21
C GLY A 198 17.45 13.98 11.71
N ARG A 199 16.20 13.88 11.25
CA ARG A 199 15.80 14.03 9.85
C ARG A 199 14.63 14.98 9.73
N GLU A 200 14.91 16.21 9.28
CA GLU A 200 13.95 17.31 9.22
C GLU A 200 12.69 16.92 8.41
N MET A 201 12.87 16.38 7.22
CA MET A 201 11.77 15.96 6.34
C MET A 201 10.86 14.88 6.96
N TRP A 202 11.34 14.12 7.96
CA TRP A 202 10.54 13.10 8.62
C TRP A 202 9.85 13.59 9.90
N HIS A 203 10.47 14.56 10.56
CA HIS A 203 10.06 15.02 11.88
C HIS A 203 8.86 15.96 11.82
N THR A 204 7.65 15.39 11.65
CA THR A 204 6.39 16.12 11.66
C THR A 204 5.30 15.36 12.40
N ALA A 205 4.51 16.07 13.19
CA ALA A 205 3.32 15.51 13.86
C ALA A 205 2.21 15.11 12.87
N LEU A 206 2.22 15.68 11.65
CA LEU A 206 1.24 15.37 10.61
C LEU A 206 1.44 13.98 10.01
N LEU A 207 2.63 13.37 10.15
CA LEU A 207 2.96 12.12 9.48
C LEU A 207 2.00 10.97 9.87
N GLY A 208 1.59 10.88 11.15
CA GLY A 208 0.64 9.89 11.62
C GLY A 208 -0.72 9.97 10.92
N PRO A 209 -1.48 11.07 11.05
CA PRO A 209 -2.74 11.27 10.34
C PRO A 209 -2.62 11.15 8.81
N TRP A 210 -1.52 11.63 8.25
CA TRP A 210 -1.26 11.58 6.83
C TRP A 210 -1.02 10.15 6.32
N PHE A 211 -0.30 9.29 7.08
CA PHE A 211 -0.17 7.88 6.76
C PHE A 211 -1.51 7.16 6.74
N VAL A 212 -2.38 7.45 7.73
CA VAL A 212 -3.73 6.88 7.78
C VAL A 212 -4.54 7.32 6.55
N SER A 213 -4.54 8.61 6.19
CA SER A 213 -5.28 9.10 5.02
C SER A 213 -4.78 8.48 3.72
N SER A 214 -3.46 8.44 3.52
CA SER A 214 -2.86 7.83 2.32
C SER A 214 -3.12 6.32 2.22
N ALA A 215 -3.19 5.63 3.36
CA ALA A 215 -3.56 4.21 3.40
C ALA A 215 -5.04 3.98 3.01
N LEU A 216 -5.94 4.88 3.43
CA LEU A 216 -7.32 4.88 2.98
C LEU A 216 -7.41 5.06 1.44
N VAL A 217 -6.60 5.95 0.88
CA VAL A 217 -6.55 6.19 -0.57
C VAL A 217 -6.10 4.92 -1.29
N CYS A 218 -4.89 4.45 -1.05
CA CYS A 218 -4.33 3.33 -1.83
C CYS A 218 -5.04 2.01 -1.53
N GLY A 219 -5.48 1.78 -0.30
CA GLY A 219 -6.18 0.56 0.07
C GLY A 219 -7.57 0.45 -0.55
N VAL A 220 -8.37 1.54 -0.54
CA VAL A 220 -9.68 1.56 -1.25
C VAL A 220 -9.49 1.44 -2.75
N ALA A 221 -8.47 2.10 -3.32
CA ALA A 221 -8.14 2.00 -4.73
C ALA A 221 -7.78 0.56 -5.13
N LEU A 222 -6.96 -0.15 -4.33
CA LEU A 222 -6.64 -1.56 -4.58
C LEU A 222 -7.88 -2.46 -4.57
N VAL A 223 -8.72 -2.34 -3.53
CA VAL A 223 -9.96 -3.14 -3.46
C VAL A 223 -10.87 -2.84 -4.66
N LEU A 224 -10.95 -1.57 -5.09
CA LEU A 224 -11.73 -1.17 -6.26
C LEU A 224 -11.21 -1.85 -7.55
N VAL A 225 -9.89 -1.88 -7.76
CA VAL A 225 -9.26 -2.60 -8.89
C VAL A 225 -9.56 -4.09 -8.83
N VAL A 226 -9.37 -4.73 -7.68
CA VAL A 226 -9.64 -6.17 -7.47
C VAL A 226 -11.12 -6.49 -7.75
N VAL A 227 -12.04 -5.70 -7.20
CA VAL A 227 -13.49 -5.88 -7.40
C VAL A 227 -13.88 -5.77 -8.87
N ILE A 228 -13.36 -4.76 -9.60
CA ILE A 228 -13.64 -4.59 -11.02
C ILE A 228 -13.04 -5.73 -11.84
N ALA A 229 -11.83 -6.18 -11.52
CA ALA A 229 -11.19 -7.32 -12.19
C ALA A 229 -12.00 -8.61 -11.97
N LEU A 230 -12.43 -8.91 -10.74
CA LEU A 230 -13.23 -10.08 -10.41
C LEU A 230 -14.63 -10.02 -11.02
N ARG A 231 -15.22 -8.83 -11.12
CA ARG A 231 -16.50 -8.62 -11.82
C ARG A 231 -16.38 -8.91 -13.32
N ARG A 232 -15.28 -8.43 -13.96
CA ARG A 232 -14.98 -8.73 -15.38
C ARG A 232 -14.71 -10.22 -15.62
N ALA A 233 -14.05 -10.87 -14.67
CA ALA A 233 -13.77 -12.31 -14.71
C ALA A 233 -15.01 -13.19 -14.42
N GLY A 234 -16.17 -12.60 -14.10
CA GLY A 234 -17.40 -13.36 -13.76
C GLY A 234 -17.37 -14.04 -12.39
N TYR A 235 -16.38 -13.71 -11.54
CA TYR A 235 -16.29 -14.25 -10.18
C TYR A 235 -17.28 -13.59 -9.22
N LEU A 236 -17.48 -12.27 -9.36
CA LEU A 236 -18.28 -11.44 -8.49
C LEU A 236 -19.41 -10.76 -9.27
N GLN A 237 -20.63 -10.79 -8.74
CA GLN A 237 -21.75 -10.00 -9.22
C GLN A 237 -21.95 -8.81 -8.26
N LEU A 238 -21.70 -7.61 -8.72
CA LEU A 238 -21.83 -6.38 -7.96
C LEU A 238 -22.42 -5.28 -8.85
N ASP A 239 -23.44 -4.57 -8.33
CA ASP A 239 -24.06 -3.48 -9.05
C ASP A 239 -23.08 -2.31 -9.27
N GLN A 240 -23.23 -1.62 -10.40
CA GLN A 240 -22.42 -0.43 -10.71
C GLN A 240 -22.53 0.68 -9.65
N LYS A 241 -23.70 0.78 -8.97
CA LYS A 241 -23.92 1.74 -7.88
C LYS A 241 -22.90 1.60 -6.74
N HIS A 242 -22.50 0.35 -6.38
CA HIS A 242 -21.52 0.09 -5.32
C HIS A 242 -20.10 0.43 -5.75
N VAL A 243 -19.74 0.17 -7.02
CA VAL A 243 -18.45 0.58 -7.61
C VAL A 243 -18.32 2.11 -7.59
N VAL A 244 -19.39 2.81 -7.97
CA VAL A 244 -19.42 4.29 -7.93
C VAL A 244 -19.37 4.82 -6.48
N LYS A 245 -20.00 4.12 -5.51
CA LYS A 245 -19.91 4.47 -4.09
C LYS A 245 -18.47 4.37 -3.57
N MET A 246 -17.77 3.29 -3.92
CA MET A 246 -16.34 3.13 -3.59
C MET A 246 -15.47 4.21 -4.24
N LEU A 247 -15.72 4.54 -5.51
CA LEU A 247 -15.00 5.61 -6.21
C LEU A 247 -15.20 6.98 -5.52
N LYS A 248 -16.42 7.31 -5.12
CA LYS A 248 -16.69 8.55 -4.37
C LYS A 248 -15.97 8.58 -3.03
N LEU A 249 -15.97 7.46 -2.32
CA LEU A 249 -15.23 7.32 -1.06
C LEU A 249 -13.72 7.52 -1.28
N LEU A 250 -13.17 6.93 -2.34
CA LEU A 250 -11.78 7.16 -2.77
C LEU A 250 -11.53 8.64 -3.03
N GLY A 251 -12.42 9.32 -3.75
CA GLY A 251 -12.31 10.77 -4.03
C GLY A 251 -12.26 11.61 -2.76
N VAL A 252 -13.10 11.30 -1.75
CA VAL A 252 -13.07 11.99 -0.45
C VAL A 252 -11.73 11.78 0.25
N PHE A 253 -11.24 10.55 0.30
CA PHE A 253 -9.95 10.25 0.95
C PHE A 253 -8.78 10.92 0.25
N VAL A 254 -8.80 10.99 -1.08
CA VAL A 254 -7.80 11.73 -1.88
C VAL A 254 -7.78 13.22 -1.51
N LEU A 255 -8.95 13.85 -1.35
CA LEU A 255 -8.99 15.27 -0.94
C LEU A 255 -8.44 15.49 0.46
N VAL A 256 -8.75 14.58 1.40
CA VAL A 256 -8.18 14.63 2.76
C VAL A 256 -6.67 14.43 2.74
N ASP A 257 -6.17 13.52 1.93
CA ASP A 257 -4.75 13.25 1.78
C ASP A 257 -4.00 14.43 1.16
N LEU A 258 -4.54 15.04 0.10
CA LEU A 258 -3.99 16.26 -0.51
C LEU A 258 -4.03 17.45 0.45
N TYR A 259 -5.03 17.52 1.34
CA TYR A 259 -5.08 18.57 2.37
C TYR A 259 -3.92 18.43 3.36
N PHE A 260 -3.66 17.22 3.89
CA PHE A 260 -2.51 17.00 4.76
C PHE A 260 -1.19 17.29 4.06
N PHE A 261 -1.08 16.88 2.79
CA PHE A 261 0.10 17.18 1.98
C PHE A 261 0.32 18.68 1.79
N GLY A 262 -0.74 19.43 1.50
CA GLY A 262 -0.67 20.89 1.41
C GLY A 262 -0.28 21.55 2.72
N CYS A 263 -0.79 21.06 3.86
CA CYS A 263 -0.40 21.57 5.19
C CYS A 263 1.08 21.33 5.46
N ASP A 264 1.60 20.14 5.15
CA ASP A 264 2.99 19.79 5.34
C ASP A 264 3.92 20.68 4.49
N LEU A 265 3.62 20.81 3.19
CA LEU A 265 4.35 21.69 2.28
C LEU A 265 4.35 23.16 2.73
N LEU A 266 3.23 23.66 3.25
CA LEU A 266 3.14 25.04 3.77
C LEU A 266 4.00 25.21 5.04
N THR A 267 4.00 24.18 5.90
CA THR A 267 4.79 24.19 7.13
C THR A 267 6.28 24.23 6.81
N GLU A 268 6.72 23.42 5.83
CA GLU A 268 8.11 23.38 5.39
C GLU A 268 8.52 24.66 4.63
N ALA A 269 7.65 25.21 3.79
CA ALA A 269 7.97 26.37 2.95
C ALA A 269 8.03 27.69 3.72
N PHE A 270 7.29 27.83 4.85
CA PHE A 270 7.06 29.12 5.48
C PHE A 270 8.29 29.70 6.21
N PRO A 271 9.04 28.96 7.03
CA PRO A 271 10.24 29.50 7.62
C PRO A 271 11.39 29.45 6.62
N ALA A 272 11.60 30.48 5.80
CA ALA A 272 12.73 30.55 4.83
C ALA A 272 14.04 29.98 5.42
N GLY A 273 14.24 28.67 5.30
CA GLY A 273 15.33 27.91 5.91
C GLY A 273 15.51 26.57 5.19
N SER A 274 15.98 25.54 5.90
CA SER A 274 16.17 24.18 5.38
C SER A 274 14.90 23.56 4.80
N GLY A 275 13.73 23.89 5.33
CA GLY A 275 12.43 23.46 4.77
C GLY A 275 12.17 23.98 3.35
N ALA A 276 12.66 25.18 3.01
CA ALA A 276 12.55 25.69 1.63
C ALA A 276 13.34 24.81 0.63
N ASP A 277 14.48 24.27 1.04
CA ASP A 277 15.29 23.35 0.23
C ASP A 277 14.58 22.01 0.05
N ILE A 278 13.85 21.52 1.07
CA ILE A 278 13.00 20.34 0.98
C ILE A 278 11.92 20.56 -0.08
N VAL A 279 11.21 21.67 -0.02
CA VAL A 279 10.16 22.00 -0.99
C VAL A 279 10.72 22.15 -2.40
N ALA A 280 11.88 22.79 -2.57
CA ALA A 280 12.56 22.93 -3.85
C ALA A 280 12.96 21.54 -4.41
N MET A 281 13.52 20.67 -3.57
CA MET A 281 13.89 19.30 -3.95
C MET A 281 12.67 18.49 -4.43
N LEU A 282 11.52 18.64 -3.74
CA LEU A 282 10.28 17.97 -4.10
C LEU A 282 9.64 18.52 -5.37
N THR A 283 9.60 19.85 -5.54
CA THR A 283 8.80 20.48 -6.62
C THR A 283 9.57 20.67 -7.92
N THR A 284 10.87 20.93 -7.86
CA THR A 284 11.74 21.27 -9.01
C THR A 284 13.03 20.46 -9.06
N GLY A 285 13.41 19.79 -7.96
CA GLY A 285 14.64 19.02 -7.85
C GLY A 285 14.49 17.55 -8.27
N ALA A 286 15.34 16.69 -7.69
CA ALA A 286 15.46 15.28 -8.04
C ALA A 286 14.18 14.47 -7.86
N LEU A 287 13.32 14.84 -6.91
CA LEU A 287 12.07 14.15 -6.61
C LEU A 287 10.83 14.74 -7.33
N ALA A 288 11.01 15.80 -8.12
CA ALA A 288 9.91 16.46 -8.83
C ALA A 288 9.04 15.52 -9.68
N PRO A 289 9.56 14.51 -10.40
CA PRO A 289 8.70 13.58 -11.13
C PRO A 289 7.73 12.82 -10.22
N PHE A 290 8.18 12.37 -9.06
CA PHE A 290 7.34 11.66 -8.08
C PHE A 290 6.29 12.58 -7.47
N PHE A 291 6.67 13.81 -7.15
CA PHE A 291 5.78 14.84 -6.62
C PHE A 291 4.63 15.14 -7.59
N TRP A 292 4.94 15.43 -8.85
CA TRP A 292 3.92 15.78 -9.82
C TRP A 292 3.05 14.60 -10.23
N ILE A 293 3.58 13.37 -10.26
CA ILE A 293 2.78 12.16 -10.48
C ILE A 293 1.77 11.98 -9.34
N GLU A 294 2.18 12.20 -8.09
CA GLU A 294 1.28 12.13 -6.94
C GLU A 294 0.18 13.19 -7.01
N VAL A 295 0.56 14.47 -7.12
CA VAL A 295 -0.40 15.58 -7.10
C VAL A 295 -1.39 15.49 -8.25
N LEU A 296 -0.89 15.33 -9.48
CA LEU A 296 -1.74 15.27 -10.66
C LEU A 296 -2.56 13.98 -10.72
N GLY A 297 -1.99 12.85 -10.30
CA GLY A 297 -2.70 11.57 -10.23
C GLY A 297 -3.83 11.59 -9.21
N CYS A 298 -3.59 12.13 -8.03
CA CYS A 298 -4.60 12.33 -7.00
C CYS A 298 -5.67 13.34 -7.44
N ALA A 299 -5.29 14.47 -8.02
CA ALA A 299 -6.24 15.46 -8.54
C ALA A 299 -7.13 14.87 -9.65
N ALA A 300 -6.55 14.12 -10.59
CA ALA A 300 -7.31 13.43 -11.64
C ALA A 300 -8.27 12.39 -11.04
N THR A 301 -7.84 11.65 -10.00
CA THR A 301 -8.70 10.71 -9.28
C THR A 301 -9.90 11.40 -8.65
N ALA A 302 -9.70 12.51 -7.96
CA ALA A 302 -10.79 13.31 -7.39
C ALA A 302 -11.73 13.85 -8.48
N MET A 303 -11.18 14.36 -9.57
CA MET A 303 -11.97 14.86 -10.71
C MET A 303 -12.87 13.76 -11.29
N ILE A 304 -12.35 12.55 -11.52
CA ILE A 304 -13.13 11.40 -12.02
C ILE A 304 -14.20 11.00 -11.00
N ALA A 305 -13.85 10.99 -9.70
CA ALA A 305 -14.75 10.58 -8.64
C ALA A 305 -15.98 11.52 -8.51
N PHE A 306 -15.79 12.82 -8.68
CA PHE A 306 -16.87 13.80 -8.46
C PHE A 306 -17.59 14.24 -9.74
N THR A 307 -17.02 13.96 -10.94
CA THR A 307 -17.66 14.30 -12.22
C THR A 307 -18.50 13.13 -12.75
N PRO A 308 -19.85 13.20 -12.76
CA PRO A 308 -20.70 12.08 -13.15
C PRO A 308 -20.41 11.53 -14.55
N LYS A 309 -20.08 12.41 -15.50
CA LYS A 309 -19.79 12.06 -16.90
C LYS A 309 -18.53 11.21 -17.06
N LEU A 310 -17.60 11.27 -16.11
CA LEU A 310 -16.33 10.52 -16.13
C LEU A 310 -16.40 9.16 -15.45
N ARG A 311 -17.51 8.77 -14.82
CA ARG A 311 -17.65 7.51 -14.05
C ARG A 311 -17.88 6.29 -14.93
N THR A 312 -17.07 6.14 -15.97
CA THR A 312 -17.05 4.93 -16.81
C THR A 312 -16.08 3.89 -16.24
N ASN A 313 -16.33 2.60 -16.47
CA ASN A 313 -15.48 1.54 -15.92
C ASN A 313 -13.98 1.69 -16.25
N PRO A 314 -13.56 2.08 -17.47
CA PRO A 314 -12.14 2.33 -17.77
C PRO A 314 -11.55 3.48 -16.94
N LEU A 315 -12.30 4.59 -16.84
CA LEU A 315 -11.85 5.76 -16.08
C LEU A 315 -11.84 5.51 -14.57
N ILE A 316 -12.75 4.68 -14.04
CA ILE A 316 -12.74 4.25 -12.65
C ILE A 316 -11.47 3.44 -12.35
N VAL A 317 -11.09 2.52 -13.23
CA VAL A 317 -9.84 1.75 -13.10
C VAL A 317 -8.64 2.69 -13.20
N LEU A 318 -8.64 3.61 -14.16
CA LEU A 318 -7.57 4.61 -14.30
C LEU A 318 -7.43 5.45 -13.02
N ALA A 319 -8.53 5.96 -12.46
CA ALA A 319 -8.52 6.72 -11.21
C ALA A 319 -7.91 5.90 -10.05
N ALA A 320 -8.31 4.64 -9.90
CA ALA A 320 -7.77 3.77 -8.88
C ALA A 320 -6.26 3.50 -9.08
N VAL A 321 -5.80 3.29 -10.32
CA VAL A 321 -4.38 3.09 -10.63
C VAL A 321 -3.59 4.37 -10.38
N LEU A 322 -4.09 5.53 -10.79
CA LEU A 322 -3.45 6.82 -10.53
C LEU A 322 -3.30 7.09 -9.03
N ALA A 323 -4.33 6.79 -8.23
CA ALA A 323 -4.26 6.90 -6.77
C ALA A 323 -3.20 5.95 -6.17
N ILE A 324 -3.15 4.70 -6.62
CA ILE A 324 -2.14 3.71 -6.16
C ILE A 324 -0.73 4.19 -6.51
N VAL A 325 -0.50 4.62 -7.74
CA VAL A 325 0.81 5.11 -8.21
C VAL A 325 1.19 6.40 -7.48
N GLY A 326 0.24 7.33 -7.29
CA GLY A 326 0.48 8.56 -6.54
C GLY A 326 0.95 8.28 -5.10
N ILE A 327 0.28 7.39 -4.39
CA ILE A 327 0.69 7.03 -3.02
C ILE A 327 2.01 6.25 -3.00
N PHE A 328 2.32 5.46 -4.02
CA PHE A 328 3.65 4.86 -4.15
C PHE A 328 4.72 5.95 -4.29
N CYS A 329 4.52 6.94 -5.17
CA CYS A 329 5.41 8.09 -5.34
C CYS A 329 5.62 8.85 -4.02
N LYS A 330 4.56 9.04 -3.22
CA LYS A 330 4.63 9.61 -1.87
C LYS A 330 5.60 8.82 -0.97
N ARG A 331 5.55 7.49 -0.97
CA ARG A 331 6.46 6.65 -0.16
C ARG A 331 7.91 6.78 -0.63
N VAL A 332 8.13 6.89 -1.94
CA VAL A 332 9.47 7.17 -2.51
C VAL A 332 9.96 8.54 -2.03
N GLN A 333 9.15 9.59 -2.15
CA GLN A 333 9.50 10.94 -1.70
C GLN A 333 9.86 10.96 -0.22
N LEU A 334 9.04 10.35 0.64
CA LEU A 334 9.29 10.32 2.07
C LEU A 334 10.61 9.62 2.40
N LEU A 335 10.84 8.41 1.87
CA LEU A 335 12.01 7.61 2.23
C LEU A 335 13.28 8.17 1.60
N VAL A 336 13.32 8.24 0.28
CA VAL A 336 14.50 8.69 -0.47
C VAL A 336 14.78 10.16 -0.19
N GLY A 337 13.74 11.01 -0.13
CA GLY A 337 13.88 12.42 0.20
C GLY A 337 14.48 12.67 1.58
N GLY A 338 14.05 11.90 2.58
CA GLY A 338 14.61 12.00 3.92
C GLY A 338 16.07 11.59 4.02
N PHE A 339 16.57 10.74 3.11
CA PHE A 339 17.99 10.43 3.01
C PHE A 339 18.75 11.42 2.13
N GLN A 340 18.08 12.09 1.19
CA GLN A 340 18.68 13.06 0.28
C GLN A 340 19.26 14.28 1.01
N ILE A 341 18.73 14.61 2.19
CA ILE A 341 19.19 15.74 3.00
C ILE A 341 20.14 15.20 4.05
N PRO A 342 21.43 15.59 4.03
CA PRO A 342 22.41 15.13 5.00
C PRO A 342 22.12 15.71 6.39
N ASN A 343 22.25 14.91 7.44
CA ASN A 343 22.08 15.36 8.83
C ASN A 343 23.21 16.25 9.32
N LEU A 344 24.36 16.17 8.68
CA LEU A 344 25.58 16.92 9.01
C LEU A 344 26.11 17.53 7.73
N ASP A 345 26.34 18.83 7.76
CA ASP A 345 27.06 19.52 6.72
C ASP A 345 28.54 19.14 6.87
N MET A 346 28.93 18.05 6.21
CA MET A 346 30.33 17.59 6.25
C MET A 346 31.16 18.47 5.33
N PRO A 347 32.08 19.27 5.87
CA PRO A 347 32.95 20.06 5.02
C PRO A 347 33.75 19.13 4.09
N ALA A 348 33.97 19.61 2.85
CA ALA A 348 34.69 18.92 1.77
C ALA A 348 36.13 18.43 2.14
N VAL A 349 36.58 18.68 3.37
CA VAL A 349 37.90 18.39 3.88
C VAL A 349 38.06 16.99 4.49
N VAL A 350 36.96 16.23 4.68
CA VAL A 350 37.10 14.86 5.15
C VAL A 350 37.39 13.93 3.95
N SER A 351 38.59 14.11 3.41
CA SER A 351 39.13 13.32 2.31
C SER A 351 39.88 12.10 2.87
N GLY A 352 39.18 11.00 3.01
CA GLY A 352 39.79 9.69 3.25
C GLY A 352 39.30 8.66 2.22
N PRO A 353 39.99 7.55 1.96
CA PRO A 353 39.49 6.50 1.11
C PRO A 353 38.13 6.02 1.60
N GLY A 354 37.09 6.16 0.79
CA GLY A 354 35.70 5.84 1.13
C GLY A 354 34.87 6.98 1.70
N LEU A 355 35.48 8.08 2.15
CA LEU A 355 34.77 9.29 2.61
C LEU A 355 34.73 10.37 1.53
N ALA A 356 35.69 10.40 0.61
CA ALA A 356 35.71 11.30 -0.54
C ALA A 356 34.49 11.07 -1.46
N ASP A 357 34.06 9.82 -1.63
CA ASP A 357 32.89 9.48 -2.43
C ASP A 357 31.59 9.90 -1.74
N ALA A 358 31.54 9.86 -0.41
CA ALA A 358 30.40 10.33 0.36
C ALA A 358 30.29 11.87 0.31
N GLY A 359 31.42 12.59 0.46
CA GLY A 359 31.46 14.04 0.33
C GLY A 359 31.15 14.55 -1.08
N ALA A 360 31.64 13.86 -2.11
CA ALA A 360 31.32 14.15 -3.50
C ALA A 360 29.85 13.84 -3.83
N ALA A 361 29.31 12.76 -3.30
CA ALA A 361 27.89 12.41 -3.44
C ALA A 361 26.98 13.43 -2.75
N LEU A 362 27.36 13.92 -1.56
CA LEU A 362 26.63 14.96 -0.84
C LEU A 362 26.70 16.33 -1.54
N GLN A 363 27.86 16.68 -2.14
CA GLN A 363 27.99 17.91 -2.93
C GLN A 363 27.34 17.82 -4.32
N SER A 364 27.31 16.64 -4.93
CA SER A 364 26.61 16.42 -6.20
C SER A 364 25.09 16.29 -6.05
N ALA A 365 24.59 16.14 -4.83
CA ALA A 365 23.16 16.00 -4.52
C ALA A 365 22.31 17.23 -4.85
N GLY A 366 22.89 18.35 -5.25
CA GLY A 366 22.17 19.53 -5.73
C GLY A 366 21.28 19.30 -6.96
N GLY A 367 21.22 18.07 -7.52
CA GLY A 367 20.38 17.79 -8.67
C GLY A 367 20.13 16.31 -8.99
N ALA A 368 20.84 15.36 -8.40
CA ALA A 368 20.68 13.93 -8.68
C ALA A 368 20.16 13.17 -7.46
N MET A 369 19.32 12.15 -7.68
CA MET A 369 18.91 11.25 -6.60
C MET A 369 20.13 10.49 -6.07
N VAL A 370 20.30 10.47 -4.75
CA VAL A 370 21.38 9.76 -4.07
C VAL A 370 21.20 8.24 -4.18
N TYR A 371 19.96 7.78 -4.16
CA TYR A 371 19.62 6.37 -4.29
C TYR A 371 18.73 6.10 -5.50
N PHE A 372 19.08 5.09 -6.28
CA PHE A 372 18.21 4.47 -7.29
C PHE A 372 18.34 2.95 -7.19
N PRO A 373 17.21 2.19 -7.19
CA PRO A 373 17.26 0.74 -7.02
C PRO A 373 18.08 0.04 -8.09
N SER A 374 18.84 -0.99 -7.70
CA SER A 374 19.57 -1.85 -8.63
C SER A 374 18.62 -2.79 -9.39
N PRO A 375 19.03 -3.36 -10.55
CA PRO A 375 18.26 -4.39 -11.24
C PRO A 375 17.94 -5.60 -10.36
N LEU A 376 18.83 -5.92 -9.41
CA LEU A 376 18.62 -7.00 -8.45
C LEU A 376 17.45 -6.68 -7.51
N GLU A 377 17.40 -5.46 -6.97
CA GLU A 377 16.30 -5.02 -6.10
C GLU A 377 14.95 -5.05 -6.81
N PHE A 378 14.89 -4.61 -8.07
CA PHE A 378 13.68 -4.71 -8.89
C PHE A 378 13.27 -6.17 -9.15
N GLY A 379 14.23 -7.06 -9.39
CA GLY A 379 13.96 -8.49 -9.58
C GLY A 379 13.39 -9.16 -8.33
N VAL A 380 13.97 -8.88 -7.17
CA VAL A 380 13.49 -9.37 -5.87
C VAL A 380 12.11 -8.78 -5.56
N MET A 381 11.92 -7.47 -5.78
CA MET A 381 10.61 -6.82 -5.63
C MET A 381 9.55 -7.50 -6.50
N ALA A 382 9.84 -7.75 -7.77
CA ALA A 382 8.92 -8.44 -8.67
C ALA A 382 8.55 -9.84 -8.15
N GLY A 383 9.51 -10.56 -7.57
CA GLY A 383 9.27 -11.86 -6.94
C GLY A 383 8.33 -11.80 -5.76
N VAL A 384 8.52 -10.84 -4.85
CA VAL A 384 7.63 -10.64 -3.68
C VAL A 384 6.24 -10.21 -4.14
N VAL A 385 6.12 -9.31 -5.12
CA VAL A 385 4.82 -8.93 -5.70
C VAL A 385 4.16 -10.13 -6.40
N GLY A 386 4.94 -10.96 -7.09
CA GLY A 386 4.49 -12.22 -7.68
C GLY A 386 3.90 -13.18 -6.63
N LEU A 387 4.53 -13.29 -5.45
CA LEU A 387 3.99 -14.03 -4.31
C LEU A 387 2.62 -13.49 -3.88
N GLY A 388 2.44 -12.18 -3.87
CA GLY A 388 1.14 -11.57 -3.54
C GLY A 388 0.05 -11.92 -4.54
N ALA A 389 0.36 -11.83 -5.83
CA ALA A 389 -0.55 -12.27 -6.87
C ALA A 389 -0.89 -13.78 -6.75
N LEU A 390 0.11 -14.61 -6.46
CA LEU A 390 -0.07 -16.04 -6.24
C LEU A 390 -0.99 -16.31 -5.04
N LEU A 391 -0.74 -15.68 -3.89
CA LEU A 391 -1.57 -15.82 -2.69
C LEU A 391 -3.01 -15.37 -2.95
N LEU A 392 -3.20 -14.23 -3.62
CA LEU A 392 -4.52 -13.72 -3.96
C LEU A 392 -5.28 -14.73 -4.84
N LEU A 393 -4.66 -15.23 -5.91
CA LEU A 393 -5.27 -16.19 -6.85
C LEU A 393 -5.56 -17.54 -6.18
N LEU A 394 -4.66 -18.03 -5.34
CA LEU A 394 -4.88 -19.27 -4.57
C LEU A 394 -6.03 -19.12 -3.58
N GLY A 395 -6.13 -17.98 -2.88
CA GLY A 395 -7.26 -17.72 -1.99
C GLY A 395 -8.59 -17.67 -2.75
N LEU A 396 -8.63 -16.99 -3.90
CA LEU A 396 -9.82 -16.96 -4.76
C LEU A 396 -10.22 -18.34 -5.30
N LYS A 397 -9.26 -19.25 -5.46
CA LYS A 397 -9.49 -20.62 -5.94
C LYS A 397 -9.95 -21.56 -4.83
N PHE A 398 -9.35 -21.49 -3.65
CA PHE A 398 -9.50 -22.50 -2.59
C PHE A 398 -10.35 -22.03 -1.40
N LEU A 399 -10.44 -20.72 -1.13
CA LEU A 399 -11.24 -20.21 -0.03
C LEU A 399 -12.67 -19.83 -0.48
N PRO A 400 -13.69 -19.99 0.37
CA PRO A 400 -15.08 -19.65 0.06
C PRO A 400 -15.32 -18.13 0.16
N LEU A 401 -14.62 -17.35 -0.70
CA LEU A 401 -14.67 -15.89 -0.69
C LEU A 401 -15.85 -15.29 -1.46
N LYS A 402 -16.59 -16.09 -2.22
CA LYS A 402 -17.79 -15.63 -2.94
C LYS A 402 -18.85 -15.10 -1.97
N PRO A 403 -19.60 -14.05 -2.37
CA PRO A 403 -20.78 -13.62 -1.59
C PRO A 403 -21.78 -14.75 -1.43
N THR A 404 -22.36 -14.85 -0.24
CA THR A 404 -23.53 -15.69 0.06
C THR A 404 -24.77 -14.82 0.12
N GLU A 405 -25.97 -15.38 -0.08
CA GLU A 405 -27.26 -14.64 -0.01
C GLU A 405 -27.47 -13.93 1.33
N GLN A 406 -26.80 -14.37 2.40
CA GLN A 406 -26.86 -13.75 3.72
C GLN A 406 -25.90 -12.55 3.90
N SER A 407 -25.11 -12.21 2.89
CA SER A 407 -24.12 -11.11 2.95
C SER A 407 -24.65 -9.76 2.44
N HIS A 408 -25.96 -9.67 2.17
CA HIS A 408 -26.63 -8.44 1.70
C HIS A 408 -27.22 -7.62 2.83
#